data_0186b873d568d4fcabc4067cc4b511ee
#
_entry.id   0186b873d568d4fcabc4067cc4b511ee
#
_cell.length_a   1.000
_cell.length_b   1.000
_cell.length_c   1.000
_cell.angle_alpha   90.00
_cell.angle_beta   90.00
_cell.angle_gamma   90.00
#
_symmetry.space_group_name_H-M   'P 1'
#
loop_
_entity.id
_entity.type
_entity.pdbx_description
1 polymer ?
#
loop_
_entity_poly.entity_id
_entity_poly.type
_entity_poly.pdbx_seq_one_letter_code
_entity_poly.pdbx_strand_id
1 'polypeptide(L)'
;MQNRYAGDIGDYGKFGLLRSLSRTGLKIGVNWYLTPNEDNGDGRLTDYDSLRSCDEELWRKLREIAAGQRSVAALEKADLLDAAYYHEVLDLGKTTDRSSIREKWHSDALARLADADIVFLDPDNGLMVKSAERTYRANKYVELAEIADYCRRGASVIWYQHKARYQNSHYRDQFREILGREEFRNMSGIGLMFTRVSQRYYFILTQPEHRDILRGQVDRFLESPWEKCFSELK
;
A
#
# COMPACT_ATOMS: atom_id res chain seq x y z
N MET A 1 -6.83 4.69 -2.51
CA MET A 1 -7.87 3.85 -1.83
C MET A 1 -9.23 4.52 -1.90
N GLN A 2 -10.31 3.77 -2.06
CA GLN A 2 -11.69 4.25 -1.97
C GLN A 2 -12.46 3.40 -0.97
N ASN A 3 -13.43 3.98 -0.27
CA ASN A 3 -14.21 3.27 0.74
C ASN A 3 -14.86 1.98 0.22
N ARG A 4 -15.28 1.94 -1.03
CA ARG A 4 -15.91 0.77 -1.67
C ARG A 4 -15.00 -0.45 -1.83
N TYR A 5 -13.66 -0.28 -1.72
CA TYR A 5 -12.72 -1.41 -1.76
C TYR A 5 -12.57 -2.09 -0.40
N ALA A 6 -13.01 -1.44 0.70
CA ALA A 6 -12.84 -1.98 2.04
C ALA A 6 -13.42 -3.41 2.13
N GLY A 7 -12.60 -4.35 2.61
CA GLY A 7 -12.97 -5.76 2.75
C GLY A 7 -12.88 -6.60 1.47
N ASP A 8 -12.30 -6.09 0.38
CA ASP A 8 -12.05 -6.90 -0.81
C ASP A 8 -10.77 -7.76 -0.69
N ILE A 9 -10.53 -8.58 -1.70
CA ILE A 9 -9.33 -9.45 -1.76
C ILE A 9 -8.01 -8.65 -1.74
N GLY A 10 -8.03 -7.39 -2.19
CA GLY A 10 -6.87 -6.50 -2.11
C GLY A 10 -6.51 -6.18 -0.68
N ASP A 11 -7.51 -5.87 0.13
CA ASP A 11 -7.33 -5.63 1.56
C ASP A 11 -6.87 -6.90 2.29
N TYR A 12 -7.40 -8.07 1.92
CA TYR A 12 -6.96 -9.32 2.51
C TYR A 12 -5.44 -9.55 2.30
N GLY A 13 -4.97 -9.38 1.07
CA GLY A 13 -3.52 -9.48 0.78
C GLY A 13 -2.70 -8.40 1.49
N LYS A 14 -3.15 -7.14 1.44
CA LYS A 14 -2.52 -6.00 2.07
C LYS A 14 -2.34 -6.20 3.58
N PHE A 15 -3.44 -6.46 4.28
CA PHE A 15 -3.39 -6.68 5.72
C PHE A 15 -2.64 -7.95 6.10
N GLY A 16 -2.70 -9.01 5.28
CA GLY A 16 -1.88 -10.20 5.48
C GLY A 16 -0.38 -9.89 5.54
N LEU A 17 0.10 -9.09 4.58
CA LEU A 17 1.49 -8.62 4.56
C LEU A 17 1.80 -7.72 5.76
N LEU A 18 0.98 -6.70 6.02
CA LEU A 18 1.22 -5.74 7.10
C LEU A 18 1.18 -6.39 8.49
N ARG A 19 0.23 -7.31 8.75
CA ARG A 19 0.18 -8.10 9.99
C ARG A 19 1.40 -9.01 10.16
N SER A 20 1.95 -9.52 9.07
CA SER A 20 3.22 -10.24 9.14
C SER A 20 4.36 -9.30 9.53
N LEU A 21 4.47 -8.14 8.89
CA LEU A 21 5.53 -7.17 9.17
C LEU A 21 5.43 -6.56 10.57
N SER A 22 4.22 -6.38 11.13
CA SER A 22 4.06 -5.88 12.50
C SER A 22 4.70 -6.77 13.58
N ARG A 23 4.90 -8.06 13.27
CA ARG A 23 5.61 -9.02 14.18
C ARG A 23 7.09 -8.69 14.36
N THR A 24 7.65 -7.80 13.58
CA THR A 24 9.02 -7.29 13.77
C THR A 24 9.16 -6.36 14.97
N GLY A 25 8.06 -5.85 15.50
CA GLY A 25 8.02 -4.80 16.53
C GLY A 25 8.20 -3.38 15.99
N LEU A 26 8.43 -3.21 14.67
CA LEU A 26 8.48 -1.90 14.03
C LEU A 26 7.07 -1.29 13.97
N LYS A 27 6.98 0.00 14.27
CA LYS A 27 5.72 0.74 14.25
C LYS A 27 5.26 0.97 12.81
N ILE A 28 4.00 0.64 12.52
CA ILE A 28 3.43 0.80 11.19
C ILE A 28 2.57 2.05 11.12
N GLY A 29 2.75 2.82 10.05
CA GLY A 29 1.87 3.88 9.61
C GLY A 29 1.21 3.52 8.28
N VAL A 30 -0.06 3.86 8.12
CA VAL A 30 -0.81 3.63 6.87
C VAL A 30 -1.34 4.95 6.35
N ASN A 31 -0.87 5.34 5.18
CA ASN A 31 -1.45 6.43 4.40
C ASN A 31 -2.37 5.85 3.33
N TRP A 32 -3.67 6.01 3.51
CA TRP A 32 -4.67 5.41 2.63
C TRP A 32 -4.70 5.99 1.22
N TYR A 33 -4.12 7.17 0.98
CA TYR A 33 -4.36 7.89 -0.29
C TYR A 33 -5.85 7.89 -0.63
N LEU A 34 -6.67 8.21 0.39
CA LEU A 34 -8.12 8.12 0.27
C LEU A 34 -8.64 9.14 -0.76
N THR A 35 -9.40 8.65 -1.72
CA THR A 35 -9.98 9.49 -2.77
C THR A 35 -11.50 9.44 -2.72
N PRO A 36 -12.22 10.44 -3.26
CA PRO A 36 -13.66 10.38 -3.40
C PRO A 36 -14.09 9.08 -4.10
N ASN A 37 -15.21 8.48 -3.65
CA ASN A 37 -15.76 7.31 -4.29
C ASN A 37 -16.19 7.64 -5.73
N GLU A 38 -15.89 6.73 -6.64
CA GLU A 38 -16.41 6.78 -8.02
C GLU A 38 -17.62 5.86 -8.15
N ASP A 39 -18.60 6.28 -8.93
CA ASP A 39 -19.76 5.44 -9.25
C ASP A 39 -19.41 4.48 -10.40
N ASN A 40 -18.68 3.41 -10.06
CA ASN A 40 -18.36 2.33 -10.99
C ASN A 40 -18.45 0.97 -10.26
N GLY A 41 -18.36 -0.12 -11.01
CA GLY A 41 -18.56 -1.49 -10.49
C GLY A 41 -17.35 -2.11 -9.77
N ASP A 42 -16.28 -1.36 -9.48
CA ASP A 42 -15.08 -1.89 -8.86
C ASP A 42 -15.28 -2.22 -7.36
N GLY A 43 -14.38 -3.01 -6.79
CA GLY A 43 -14.41 -3.38 -5.37
C GLY A 43 -15.36 -4.53 -5.03
N ARG A 44 -15.87 -5.28 -6.02
CA ARG A 44 -16.79 -6.41 -5.81
C ARG A 44 -16.11 -7.75 -5.50
N LEU A 45 -14.78 -7.80 -5.51
CA LEU A 45 -14.01 -9.03 -5.31
C LEU A 45 -13.93 -9.38 -3.82
N THR A 46 -15.06 -9.75 -3.23
CA THR A 46 -15.16 -10.07 -1.79
C THR A 46 -15.19 -11.58 -1.51
N ASP A 47 -15.16 -12.43 -2.55
CA ASP A 47 -15.04 -13.88 -2.39
C ASP A 47 -13.56 -14.30 -2.50
N TYR A 48 -12.99 -14.69 -1.38
CA TYR A 48 -11.63 -15.23 -1.26
C TYR A 48 -11.56 -16.36 -0.23
N ASP A 49 -12.64 -17.15 -0.12
CA ASP A 49 -12.77 -18.26 0.83
C ASP A 49 -11.67 -19.30 0.67
N SER A 50 -11.15 -19.50 -0.56
CA SER A 50 -10.01 -20.38 -0.84
C SER A 50 -8.71 -19.96 -0.14
N LEU A 51 -8.61 -18.72 0.33
CA LEU A 51 -7.45 -18.19 1.06
C LEU A 51 -7.68 -18.11 2.58
N ARG A 52 -8.83 -18.54 3.09
CA ARG A 52 -9.15 -18.47 4.52
C ARG A 52 -8.05 -19.02 5.42
N SER A 53 -7.37 -20.09 5.00
CA SER A 53 -6.30 -20.72 5.75
C SER A 53 -5.02 -19.88 5.87
N CYS A 54 -4.88 -18.77 5.14
CA CYS A 54 -3.72 -17.89 5.26
C CYS A 54 -3.77 -17.07 6.56
N ASP A 55 -4.96 -16.51 6.90
CA ASP A 55 -5.23 -15.81 8.16
C ASP A 55 -6.75 -15.82 8.39
N GLU A 56 -7.25 -16.77 9.19
CA GLU A 56 -8.68 -16.98 9.40
C GLU A 56 -9.34 -15.83 10.14
N GLU A 57 -8.65 -15.23 11.12
CA GLU A 57 -9.17 -14.07 11.86
C GLU A 57 -9.34 -12.86 10.93
N LEU A 58 -8.32 -12.55 10.14
CA LEU A 58 -8.36 -11.48 9.16
C LEU A 58 -9.46 -11.73 8.13
N TRP A 59 -9.56 -12.97 7.61
CA TRP A 59 -10.61 -13.36 6.67
C TRP A 59 -12.00 -13.07 7.25
N ARG A 60 -12.28 -13.50 8.49
CA ARG A 60 -13.58 -13.30 9.15
C ARG A 60 -13.91 -11.81 9.30
N LYS A 61 -12.99 -11.03 9.87
CA LYS A 61 -13.18 -9.58 10.09
C LYS A 61 -13.44 -8.83 8.78
N LEU A 62 -12.67 -9.10 7.73
CA LEU A 62 -12.87 -8.44 6.44
C LEU A 62 -14.16 -8.87 5.73
N ARG A 63 -14.60 -10.11 5.88
CA ARG A 63 -15.89 -10.57 5.38
C ARG A 63 -17.05 -9.86 6.08
N GLU A 64 -16.97 -9.62 7.38
CA GLU A 64 -17.94 -8.82 8.13
C GLU A 64 -18.03 -7.39 7.59
N ILE A 65 -16.87 -6.75 7.34
CA ILE A 65 -16.83 -5.40 6.73
C ILE A 65 -17.42 -5.42 5.32
N ALA A 66 -17.08 -6.41 4.50
CA ALA A 66 -17.58 -6.53 3.13
C ALA A 66 -19.10 -6.72 3.06
N ALA A 67 -19.70 -7.39 4.06
CA ALA A 67 -21.14 -7.58 4.17
C ALA A 67 -21.89 -6.38 4.77
N GLY A 68 -21.18 -5.48 5.45
CA GLY A 68 -21.74 -4.30 6.12
C GLY A 68 -21.49 -2.99 5.35
N GLN A 69 -21.29 -1.92 6.11
CA GLN A 69 -20.95 -0.62 5.56
C GLN A 69 -19.45 -0.53 5.28
N ARG A 70 -19.08 -0.69 4.03
CA ARG A 70 -17.67 -0.67 3.58
C ARG A 70 -17.08 0.73 3.67
N SER A 71 -16.01 0.88 4.44
CA SER A 71 -15.26 2.14 4.54
C SER A 71 -13.87 1.91 5.12
N VAL A 72 -12.96 2.84 4.85
CA VAL A 72 -11.63 2.88 5.50
C VAL A 72 -11.80 2.99 7.03
N ALA A 73 -12.74 3.79 7.51
CA ALA A 73 -13.05 3.89 8.95
C ALA A 73 -13.49 2.54 9.55
N ALA A 74 -14.21 1.70 8.80
CA ALA A 74 -14.56 0.35 9.27
C ALA A 74 -13.33 -0.56 9.36
N LEU A 75 -12.36 -0.45 8.43
CA LEU A 75 -11.10 -1.18 8.49
C LEU A 75 -10.26 -0.79 9.72
N GLU A 76 -10.14 0.51 9.98
CA GLU A 76 -9.41 1.04 11.14
C GLU A 76 -10.06 0.61 12.47
N LYS A 77 -11.39 0.68 12.54
CA LYS A 77 -12.16 0.29 13.74
C LYS A 77 -12.14 -1.22 14.04
N ALA A 78 -11.92 -2.06 13.03
CA ALA A 78 -11.95 -3.51 13.17
C ALA A 78 -10.71 -4.09 13.87
N ASP A 79 -9.76 -3.26 14.28
CA ASP A 79 -8.53 -3.70 14.96
C ASP A 79 -7.82 -4.83 14.19
N LEU A 80 -7.59 -4.57 12.91
CA LEU A 80 -6.91 -5.50 12.01
C LEU A 80 -5.39 -5.43 12.15
N LEU A 81 -4.89 -4.27 12.55
CA LEU A 81 -3.48 -3.93 12.63
C LEU A 81 -3.29 -2.79 13.63
N ASP A 82 -2.35 -2.95 14.56
CA ASP A 82 -1.89 -1.84 15.40
C ASP A 82 -1.02 -0.91 14.55
N ALA A 83 -1.60 0.22 14.15
CA ALA A 83 -0.96 1.18 13.26
C ALA A 83 -1.48 2.61 13.47
N ALA A 84 -0.65 3.59 13.14
CA ALA A 84 -1.10 4.95 12.93
C ALA A 84 -1.73 5.09 11.54
N TYR A 85 -2.85 5.77 11.44
CA TYR A 85 -3.56 5.93 10.16
C TYR A 85 -3.67 7.39 9.76
N TYR A 86 -3.54 7.66 8.45
CA TYR A 86 -3.88 8.91 7.81
C TYR A 86 -4.94 8.67 6.74
N HIS A 87 -6.12 9.23 6.92
CA HIS A 87 -7.33 8.97 6.12
C HIS A 87 -7.99 10.24 5.56
N GLU A 88 -7.28 11.37 5.55
CA GLU A 88 -7.80 12.56 4.90
C GLU A 88 -7.94 12.35 3.39
N VAL A 89 -9.05 12.82 2.85
CA VAL A 89 -9.38 12.64 1.43
C VAL A 89 -8.54 13.57 0.56
N LEU A 90 -7.81 13.00 -0.40
CA LEU A 90 -7.13 13.77 -1.44
C LEU A 90 -8.09 14.02 -2.61
N ASP A 91 -8.83 15.13 -2.57
CA ASP A 91 -9.73 15.53 -3.64
C ASP A 91 -9.10 16.62 -4.52
N LEU A 92 -8.74 16.26 -5.74
CA LEU A 92 -8.17 17.16 -6.76
C LEU A 92 -9.17 17.50 -7.87
N GLY A 93 -10.47 17.20 -7.67
CA GLY A 93 -11.47 17.23 -8.74
C GLY A 93 -11.83 18.62 -9.26
N LYS A 94 -12.17 19.54 -8.36
CA LYS A 94 -12.77 20.84 -8.71
C LYS A 94 -11.85 22.04 -8.49
N THR A 95 -10.54 21.83 -8.53
CA THR A 95 -9.57 22.89 -8.24
C THR A 95 -8.60 23.10 -9.40
N THR A 96 -8.12 24.33 -9.54
CA THR A 96 -6.97 24.66 -10.39
C THR A 96 -5.65 24.59 -9.62
N ASP A 97 -5.71 24.69 -8.29
CA ASP A 97 -4.55 24.67 -7.40
C ASP A 97 -4.31 23.25 -6.80
N ARG A 98 -4.13 22.27 -7.69
CA ARG A 98 -3.93 20.87 -7.28
C ARG A 98 -2.61 20.64 -6.54
N SER A 99 -1.58 21.41 -6.88
CA SER A 99 -0.25 21.29 -6.28
C SER A 99 -0.31 21.64 -4.79
N SER A 100 -0.78 22.83 -4.45
CA SER A 100 -0.84 23.29 -3.04
C SER A 100 -1.74 22.42 -2.17
N ILE A 101 -2.86 21.92 -2.74
CA ILE A 101 -3.73 20.99 -2.01
C ILE A 101 -2.99 19.68 -1.71
N ARG A 102 -2.27 19.12 -2.70
CA ARG A 102 -1.50 17.89 -2.53
C ARG A 102 -0.34 18.07 -1.57
N GLU A 103 0.41 19.17 -1.70
CA GLU A 103 1.52 19.52 -0.82
C GLU A 103 1.08 19.62 0.65
N LYS A 104 -0.04 20.33 0.90
CA LYS A 104 -0.62 20.42 2.24
C LYS A 104 -1.04 19.03 2.75
N TRP A 105 -1.79 18.28 1.95
CA TRP A 105 -2.26 16.95 2.30
C TRP A 105 -1.10 16.02 2.65
N HIS A 106 -0.03 16.05 1.84
CA HIS A 106 1.18 15.24 2.08
C HIS A 106 1.93 15.68 3.34
N SER A 107 2.04 16.99 3.57
CA SER A 107 2.65 17.53 4.79
C SER A 107 1.91 17.08 6.06
N ASP A 108 0.57 17.10 6.03
CA ASP A 108 -0.27 16.63 7.13
C ASP A 108 -0.10 15.10 7.34
N ALA A 109 -0.01 14.32 6.26
CA ALA A 109 0.28 12.88 6.31
C ALA A 109 1.64 12.57 6.94
N LEU A 110 2.68 13.31 6.52
CA LEU A 110 4.02 13.20 7.08
C LEU A 110 4.06 13.51 8.59
N ALA A 111 3.30 14.52 9.03
CA ALA A 111 3.21 14.88 10.44
C ALA A 111 2.47 13.81 11.24
N ARG A 112 1.36 13.28 10.70
CA ARG A 112 0.54 12.26 11.37
C ARG A 112 1.26 10.92 11.55
N LEU A 113 2.14 10.57 10.61
CA LEU A 113 2.86 9.29 10.56
C LEU A 113 4.35 9.43 10.97
N ALA A 114 4.70 10.51 11.68
CA ALA A 114 6.09 10.84 12.01
C ALA A 114 6.81 9.77 12.85
N ASP A 115 6.07 9.05 13.71
CA ASP A 115 6.61 8.03 14.62
C ASP A 115 6.63 6.62 14.02
N ALA A 116 6.25 6.46 12.75
CA ALA A 116 6.21 5.16 12.08
C ALA A 116 7.59 4.76 11.54
N ASP A 117 8.03 3.54 11.86
CA ASP A 117 9.25 2.93 11.31
C ASP A 117 9.00 2.40 9.89
N ILE A 118 7.77 1.96 9.62
CA ILE A 118 7.31 1.48 8.30
C ILE A 118 6.09 2.30 7.90
N VAL A 119 6.11 2.90 6.71
CA VAL A 119 4.94 3.58 6.15
C VAL A 119 4.43 2.84 4.94
N PHE A 120 3.17 2.41 5.01
CA PHE A 120 2.46 1.83 3.88
C PHE A 120 1.64 2.89 3.16
N LEU A 121 1.85 3.02 1.86
CA LEU A 121 1.16 3.95 0.97
C LEU A 121 0.19 3.16 0.08
N ASP A 122 -1.09 3.54 0.09
CA ASP A 122 -2.18 2.80 -0.58
C ASP A 122 -2.87 3.59 -1.71
N PRO A 123 -2.13 4.05 -2.73
CA PRO A 123 -2.77 4.68 -3.89
C PRO A 123 -3.55 3.65 -4.70
N ASP A 124 -4.65 4.05 -5.35
CA ASP A 124 -5.46 3.14 -6.19
C ASP A 124 -4.64 2.46 -7.30
N ASN A 125 -3.71 3.20 -7.90
CA ASN A 125 -2.99 2.77 -9.11
C ASN A 125 -1.49 2.51 -8.91
N GLY A 126 -0.86 3.09 -7.91
CA GLY A 126 0.58 2.97 -7.65
C GLY A 126 1.37 4.23 -7.98
N LEU A 127 2.55 4.10 -8.55
CA LEU A 127 3.42 5.24 -8.90
C LEU A 127 2.80 6.14 -9.97
N MET A 128 3.06 7.44 -9.82
CA MET A 128 2.62 8.48 -10.74
C MET A 128 3.06 8.20 -12.18
N VAL A 129 2.13 8.40 -13.10
CA VAL A 129 2.39 8.30 -14.55
C VAL A 129 2.20 9.66 -15.21
N LYS A 130 3.01 9.96 -16.23
CA LYS A 130 2.99 11.26 -16.95
C LYS A 130 1.59 11.69 -17.40
N SER A 131 0.74 10.75 -17.80
CA SER A 131 -0.63 11.06 -18.26
C SER A 131 -1.58 11.49 -17.13
N ALA A 132 -1.24 11.25 -15.87
CA ALA A 132 -2.05 11.60 -14.71
C ALA A 132 -1.59 12.88 -14.00
N GLU A 133 -0.29 13.22 -14.06
CA GLU A 133 0.37 14.30 -13.28
C GLU A 133 -0.40 15.62 -13.21
N ARG A 134 -0.99 16.05 -14.33
CA ARG A 134 -1.68 17.35 -14.42
C ARG A 134 -3.20 17.23 -14.38
N THR A 135 -3.72 16.07 -14.03
CA THR A 135 -5.17 15.80 -14.02
C THR A 135 -5.67 15.61 -12.58
N TYR A 136 -6.99 15.66 -12.41
CA TYR A 136 -7.59 15.32 -11.11
C TYR A 136 -7.29 13.88 -10.69
N ARG A 137 -6.97 12.98 -11.64
CA ARG A 137 -6.65 11.57 -11.40
C ARG A 137 -5.29 11.37 -10.72
N ALA A 138 -4.48 12.43 -10.57
CA ALA A 138 -3.22 12.38 -9.84
C ALA A 138 -3.40 11.90 -8.38
N ASN A 139 -4.59 12.12 -7.79
CA ASN A 139 -4.94 11.63 -6.46
C ASN A 139 -4.94 10.10 -6.30
N LYS A 140 -4.95 9.33 -7.42
CA LYS A 140 -4.88 7.86 -7.42
C LYS A 140 -3.46 7.30 -7.45
N TYR A 141 -2.47 8.17 -7.40
CA TYR A 141 -1.07 7.81 -7.56
C TYR A 141 -0.22 8.41 -6.44
N VAL A 142 0.85 7.70 -6.09
CA VAL A 142 1.91 8.23 -5.22
C VAL A 142 3.02 8.83 -6.09
N GLU A 143 3.55 9.97 -5.69
CA GLU A 143 4.72 10.58 -6.31
C GLU A 143 6.01 10.04 -5.70
N LEU A 144 7.05 9.90 -6.53
CA LEU A 144 8.33 9.40 -6.03
C LEU A 144 8.95 10.34 -4.98
N ALA A 145 8.70 11.65 -5.11
CA ALA A 145 9.11 12.64 -4.12
C ALA A 145 8.46 12.40 -2.75
N GLU A 146 7.19 12.00 -2.72
CA GLU A 146 6.47 11.68 -1.48
C GLU A 146 7.06 10.43 -0.79
N ILE A 147 7.44 9.40 -1.58
CA ILE A 147 8.15 8.23 -1.07
C ILE A 147 9.49 8.66 -0.46
N ALA A 148 10.25 9.50 -1.17
CA ALA A 148 11.55 10.00 -0.71
C ALA A 148 11.43 10.83 0.58
N ASP A 149 10.32 11.56 0.78
CA ASP A 149 10.09 12.34 2.00
C ASP A 149 9.96 11.45 3.23
N TYR A 150 9.22 10.34 3.14
CA TYR A 150 9.17 9.35 4.22
C TYR A 150 10.53 8.69 4.46
N CYS A 151 11.24 8.32 3.39
CA CYS A 151 12.57 7.71 3.49
C CYS A 151 13.58 8.66 4.17
N ARG A 152 13.57 9.96 3.85
CA ARG A 152 14.44 10.98 4.48
C ARG A 152 14.16 11.16 5.98
N ARG A 153 12.98 10.80 6.45
CA ARG A 153 12.62 10.81 7.88
C ARG A 153 12.98 9.52 8.62
N GLY A 154 13.65 8.57 7.95
CA GLY A 154 14.07 7.30 8.52
C GLY A 154 13.04 6.16 8.41
N ALA A 155 11.91 6.37 7.77
CA ALA A 155 10.93 5.30 7.57
C ALA A 155 11.34 4.38 6.41
N SER A 156 11.11 3.07 6.58
CA SER A 156 10.99 2.13 5.46
C SER A 156 9.64 2.33 4.81
N VAL A 157 9.56 2.27 3.48
CA VAL A 157 8.33 2.59 2.76
C VAL A 157 7.85 1.41 1.95
N ILE A 158 6.57 1.12 2.04
CA ILE A 158 5.89 0.13 1.20
C ILE A 158 4.84 0.86 0.38
N TRP A 159 4.78 0.63 -0.91
CA TRP A 159 3.65 1.13 -1.69
C TRP A 159 2.97 0.04 -2.49
N TYR A 160 1.67 0.19 -2.58
CA TYR A 160 0.82 -0.61 -3.46
C TYR A 160 1.01 -0.17 -4.91
N GLN A 161 1.10 -1.15 -5.82
CA GLN A 161 1.14 -0.92 -7.26
C GLN A 161 0.15 -1.83 -7.97
N HIS A 162 -0.84 -1.25 -8.64
CA HIS A 162 -1.75 -2.00 -9.48
C HIS A 162 -1.05 -2.46 -10.77
N LYS A 163 -1.28 -3.71 -11.20
CA LYS A 163 -0.81 -4.20 -12.49
C LYS A 163 -1.69 -3.65 -13.61
N ALA A 164 -1.13 -2.77 -14.42
CA ALA A 164 -1.72 -2.34 -15.68
C ALA A 164 -1.39 -3.35 -16.82
N ARG A 165 -1.30 -2.89 -18.06
CA ARG A 165 -1.13 -3.75 -19.25
C ARG A 165 0.33 -4.19 -19.52
N TYR A 166 1.25 -3.94 -18.58
CA TYR A 166 2.66 -4.26 -18.75
C TYR A 166 3.01 -5.65 -18.23
N GLN A 167 4.12 -6.21 -18.72
CA GLN A 167 4.70 -7.45 -18.22
C GLN A 167 5.32 -7.23 -16.81
N ASN A 168 5.51 -8.32 -16.05
CA ASN A 168 6.11 -8.24 -14.71
C ASN A 168 7.54 -7.64 -14.76
N SER A 169 8.29 -7.92 -15.83
CA SER A 169 9.63 -7.34 -16.06
C SER A 169 9.63 -5.82 -16.05
N HIS A 170 8.61 -5.16 -16.61
CA HIS A 170 8.49 -3.71 -16.59
C HIS A 170 8.47 -3.15 -15.14
N TYR A 171 7.67 -3.74 -14.25
CA TYR A 171 7.59 -3.31 -12.86
C TYR A 171 8.87 -3.58 -12.08
N ARG A 172 9.51 -4.74 -12.34
CA ARG A 172 10.81 -5.07 -11.76
C ARG A 172 11.88 -4.08 -12.20
N ASP A 173 11.95 -3.78 -13.47
CA ASP A 173 12.99 -2.90 -14.04
C ASP A 173 12.76 -1.45 -13.59
N GLN A 174 11.50 -0.98 -13.51
CA GLN A 174 11.15 0.30 -12.92
C GLN A 174 11.58 0.37 -11.43
N PHE A 175 11.36 -0.68 -10.66
CA PHE A 175 11.77 -0.71 -9.26
C PHE A 175 13.30 -0.69 -9.10
N ARG A 176 14.04 -1.40 -9.97
CA ARG A 176 15.50 -1.35 -10.02
C ARG A 176 16.02 0.06 -10.37
N GLU A 177 15.35 0.73 -11.30
CA GLU A 177 15.68 2.11 -11.65
C GLU A 177 15.50 3.05 -10.45
N ILE A 178 14.42 2.87 -9.69
CA ILE A 178 14.17 3.65 -8.45
C ILE A 178 15.29 3.41 -7.44
N LEU A 179 15.67 2.15 -7.19
CA LEU A 179 16.77 1.81 -6.27
C LEU A 179 18.11 2.38 -6.69
N GLY A 180 18.32 2.61 -8.00
CA GLY A 180 19.53 3.24 -8.52
C GLY A 180 19.60 4.77 -8.37
N ARG A 181 18.54 5.43 -7.91
CA ARG A 181 18.51 6.88 -7.73
C ARG A 181 19.25 7.31 -6.48
N GLU A 182 19.82 8.51 -6.54
CA GLU A 182 20.64 9.08 -5.45
C GLU A 182 19.89 9.15 -4.11
N GLU A 183 18.60 9.50 -4.14
CA GLU A 183 17.75 9.59 -2.95
C GLU A 183 17.53 8.26 -2.23
N PHE A 184 17.74 7.12 -2.91
CA PHE A 184 17.54 5.77 -2.36
C PHE A 184 18.82 4.91 -2.31
N ARG A 185 20.00 5.47 -2.61
CA ARG A 185 21.27 4.73 -2.78
C ARG A 185 21.67 3.85 -1.58
N ASN A 186 21.26 4.23 -0.36
CA ASN A 186 21.57 3.48 0.86
C ASN A 186 20.48 2.47 1.23
N MET A 187 19.37 2.45 0.51
CA MET A 187 18.23 1.58 0.78
C MET A 187 18.36 0.25 0.06
N SER A 188 17.67 -0.75 0.55
CA SER A 188 17.48 -2.02 -0.14
C SER A 188 16.02 -2.17 -0.56
N GLY A 189 15.79 -2.98 -1.58
CA GLY A 189 14.46 -3.17 -2.15
C GLY A 189 13.99 -4.62 -2.11
N ILE A 190 12.70 -4.83 -1.82
CA ILE A 190 12.03 -6.11 -1.96
C ILE A 190 10.76 -5.86 -2.77
N GLY A 191 10.58 -6.58 -3.86
CA GLY A 191 9.35 -6.55 -4.66
C GLY A 191 8.53 -7.81 -4.40
N LEU A 192 7.28 -7.65 -3.99
CA LEU A 192 6.34 -8.75 -3.81
C LEU A 192 5.21 -8.66 -4.82
N MET A 193 4.78 -9.81 -5.32
CA MET A 193 3.64 -9.95 -6.21
C MET A 193 2.54 -10.74 -5.52
N PHE A 194 1.35 -10.17 -5.43
CA PHE A 194 0.13 -10.86 -5.02
C PHE A 194 -0.67 -11.23 -6.25
N THR A 195 -0.97 -12.52 -6.42
CA THR A 195 -1.64 -13.07 -7.60
C THR A 195 -2.92 -13.79 -7.19
N ARG A 196 -4.03 -13.08 -7.21
CA ARG A 196 -5.39 -13.64 -7.08
C ARG A 196 -6.39 -12.72 -7.77
N VAL A 197 -7.17 -13.28 -8.69
CA VAL A 197 -8.14 -12.60 -9.55
C VAL A 197 -7.47 -11.52 -10.43
N SER A 198 -6.73 -10.60 -9.80
CA SER A 198 -5.86 -9.62 -10.45
C SER A 198 -4.47 -9.67 -9.80
N GLN A 199 -3.46 -9.21 -10.52
CA GLN A 199 -2.12 -9.07 -9.98
C GLN A 199 -1.93 -7.67 -9.41
N ARG A 200 -1.20 -7.59 -8.29
CA ARG A 200 -0.74 -6.34 -7.68
C ARG A 200 0.63 -6.54 -7.08
N TYR A 201 1.36 -5.46 -6.91
CA TYR A 201 2.70 -5.50 -6.35
C TYR A 201 2.74 -4.67 -5.07
N TYR A 202 3.64 -5.07 -4.18
CA TYR A 202 4.04 -4.34 -3.00
C TYR A 202 5.53 -4.15 -3.08
N PHE A 203 5.97 -2.93 -3.29
CA PHE A 203 7.39 -2.58 -3.32
C PHE A 203 7.80 -2.03 -1.98
N ILE A 204 8.86 -2.57 -1.42
CA ILE A 204 9.38 -2.24 -0.10
C ILE A 204 10.76 -1.63 -0.26
N LEU A 205 10.92 -0.38 0.16
CA LEU A 205 12.22 0.27 0.36
C LEU A 205 12.57 0.17 1.83
N THR A 206 13.67 -0.48 2.15
CA THR A 206 14.09 -0.69 3.54
C THR A 206 15.22 0.24 3.91
N GLN A 207 15.10 0.91 5.04
CA GLN A 207 16.22 1.60 5.67
C GLN A 207 17.33 0.60 6.04
N PRO A 208 18.61 1.01 6.08
CA PRO A 208 19.72 0.12 6.45
C PRO A 208 19.49 -0.63 7.77
N GLU A 209 18.98 0.07 8.79
CA GLU A 209 18.67 -0.47 10.12
C GLU A 209 17.51 -1.47 10.15
N HIS A 210 16.59 -1.38 9.19
CA HIS A 210 15.42 -2.27 9.09
C HIS A 210 15.63 -3.42 8.10
N ARG A 211 16.73 -3.43 7.34
CA ARG A 211 16.97 -4.34 6.20
C ARG A 211 16.82 -5.80 6.58
N ASP A 212 17.60 -6.24 7.56
CA ASP A 212 17.71 -7.66 7.87
C ASP A 212 16.43 -8.18 8.55
N ILE A 213 15.85 -7.38 9.44
CA ILE A 213 14.62 -7.77 10.14
C ILE A 213 13.43 -7.84 9.16
N LEU A 214 13.30 -6.88 8.23
CA LEU A 214 12.25 -6.89 7.23
C LEU A 214 12.47 -8.00 6.19
N ARG A 215 13.72 -8.23 5.73
CA ARG A 215 14.03 -9.34 4.83
C ARG A 215 13.65 -10.68 5.48
N GLY A 216 14.12 -10.95 6.69
CA GLY A 216 13.80 -12.18 7.39
C GLY A 216 12.30 -12.36 7.66
N GLN A 217 11.54 -11.27 7.88
CA GLN A 217 10.10 -11.38 8.08
C GLN A 217 9.36 -11.63 6.75
N VAL A 218 9.82 -11.04 5.64
CA VAL A 218 9.28 -11.33 4.31
C VAL A 218 9.56 -12.78 3.91
N ASP A 219 10.74 -13.33 4.21
CA ASP A 219 11.05 -14.74 3.93
C ASP A 219 10.09 -15.67 4.68
N ARG A 220 9.90 -15.43 5.99
CA ARG A 220 8.91 -16.19 6.79
C ARG A 220 7.48 -16.06 6.27
N PHE A 221 7.11 -14.87 5.77
CA PHE A 221 5.81 -14.65 5.17
C PHE A 221 5.62 -15.48 3.89
N LEU A 222 6.64 -15.55 3.03
CA LEU A 222 6.62 -16.31 1.80
C LEU A 222 6.72 -17.84 2.04
N GLU A 223 7.19 -18.29 3.20
CA GLU A 223 7.20 -19.69 3.64
C GLU A 223 5.92 -20.09 4.40
N SER A 224 5.01 -19.16 4.65
CA SER A 224 3.74 -19.38 5.33
C SER A 224 2.62 -19.76 4.34
N PRO A 225 1.39 -20.05 4.80
CA PRO A 225 0.25 -20.29 3.89
C PRO A 225 0.00 -19.21 2.83
N TRP A 226 0.60 -18.01 2.99
CA TRP A 226 0.54 -16.93 2.02
C TRP A 226 1.33 -17.21 0.72
N GLU A 227 2.23 -18.19 0.70
CA GLU A 227 2.92 -18.66 -0.52
C GLU A 227 1.96 -19.00 -1.68
N LYS A 228 0.71 -19.38 -1.35
CA LYS A 228 -0.34 -19.70 -2.34
C LYS A 228 -0.71 -18.51 -3.23
N CYS A 229 -0.44 -17.29 -2.79
CA CYS A 229 -0.84 -16.08 -3.48
C CYS A 229 0.22 -14.98 -3.49
N PHE A 230 1.28 -15.10 -2.70
CA PHE A 230 2.42 -14.19 -2.75
C PHE A 230 3.66 -14.87 -3.31
N SER A 231 4.44 -14.12 -4.06
CA SER A 231 5.78 -14.50 -4.52
C SER A 231 6.67 -13.27 -4.63
N GLU A 232 7.97 -13.46 -4.59
CA GLU A 232 8.92 -12.39 -4.86
C GLU A 232 8.99 -12.07 -6.35
N LEU A 233 9.05 -10.81 -6.71
CA LEU A 233 9.22 -10.32 -8.07
C LEU A 233 10.72 -10.40 -8.44
N LYS A 234 11.10 -11.48 -9.09
CA LYS A 234 12.47 -11.76 -9.54
C LYS A 234 12.78 -11.15 -10.90
#